data_18ad310ff9773634c23f34a60cb0d984
#
_entry.id   18ad310ff9773634c23f34a60cb0d984
#
_cell.length_a   1.000
_cell.length_b   1.000
_cell.length_c   1.000
_cell.angle_alpha   90.00
_cell.angle_beta   90.00
_cell.angle_gamma   90.00
#
_symmetry.space_group_name_H-M   'P 1'
#
loop_
_entity.id
_entity.type
_entity.pdbx_description
1 polymer ?
#
loop_
_entity_poly.entity_id
_entity_poly.type
_entity_poly.pdbx_seq_one_letter_code
_entity_poly.pdbx_strand_id
1 'polypeptide(L)'
;CGDPTASLRPNGADSGPTLDAIRARGRLIVGLDAGSNLLSYRDPTTGDITGFDVDIAREIARDLLGSPDSVDFRILSSAEREEALQSSTVDIVAKTMSITCARRELVDFSTTYLRAEQRVLVVRNSGIRNVSDLVGRRVCIVDGTTSLERMREVQPSASILTVPSWADCLVVLQQRQVDAVSTDDTILAGFAAQDPYVEVVGDSLRTEPYGIGVTRGNDDLVRFVNRTLERIRSDGTWTA
;
A
#
# COMPACT_ATOMS: atom_id res chain seq x y z
N CYS A 1 13.26 14.29 -9.29
CA CYS A 1 12.87 14.78 -7.97
C CYS A 1 13.92 14.55 -6.89
N GLY A 2 15.11 14.06 -7.25
CA GLY A 2 16.15 13.72 -6.29
C GLY A 2 15.79 12.47 -5.51
N ASP A 3 15.80 12.56 -4.17
CA ASP A 3 15.37 11.45 -3.32
C ASP A 3 13.84 11.43 -3.22
N PRO A 4 13.15 10.44 -3.80
CA PRO A 4 11.70 10.38 -3.76
C PRO A 4 11.14 10.12 -2.35
N THR A 5 11.96 9.61 -1.42
CA THR A 5 11.54 9.29 -0.05
C THR A 5 11.69 10.46 0.92
N ALA A 6 12.29 11.57 0.48
CA ALA A 6 12.40 12.78 1.31
C ALA A 6 11.00 13.36 1.58
N SER A 7 10.78 13.80 2.81
CA SER A 7 9.51 14.37 3.23
C SER A 7 9.73 15.52 4.21
N LEU A 8 8.66 16.27 4.48
CA LEU A 8 8.70 17.44 5.37
C LEU A 8 8.93 17.03 6.82
N ARG A 9 9.85 17.70 7.48
CA ARG A 9 10.10 17.44 8.90
C ARG A 9 8.94 17.94 9.76
N PRO A 10 8.59 17.22 10.83
CA PRO A 10 7.69 17.77 11.84
C PRO A 10 8.25 19.07 12.42
N ASN A 11 7.39 20.07 12.60
CA ASN A 11 7.79 21.37 13.13
C ASN A 11 7.15 21.68 14.49
N GLY A 12 6.48 20.70 15.11
CA GLY A 12 5.76 20.87 16.36
C GLY A 12 4.43 21.61 16.23
N ALA A 13 4.10 22.12 15.05
CA ALA A 13 2.82 22.78 14.81
C ALA A 13 1.67 21.77 14.82
N ASP A 14 0.63 22.09 15.57
CA ASP A 14 -0.53 21.22 15.81
C ASP A 14 -1.80 21.80 15.17
N SER A 15 -1.65 22.81 14.33
CA SER A 15 -2.73 23.49 13.62
C SER A 15 -2.32 23.84 12.20
N GLY A 16 -3.29 24.08 11.38
CA GLY A 16 -3.14 24.47 9.99
C GLY A 16 -4.46 24.24 9.24
N PRO A 17 -4.56 24.75 8.00
CA PRO A 17 -5.85 24.72 7.28
C PRO A 17 -6.42 23.30 7.11
N THR A 18 -5.58 22.33 6.76
CA THR A 18 -6.01 20.95 6.56
C THR A 18 -6.36 20.28 7.88
N LEU A 19 -5.50 20.43 8.89
CA LEU A 19 -5.74 19.87 10.22
C LEU A 19 -7.01 20.43 10.84
N ASP A 20 -7.22 21.73 10.72
CA ASP A 20 -8.41 22.40 11.26
C ASP A 20 -9.69 21.91 10.57
N ALA A 21 -9.66 21.72 9.25
CA ALA A 21 -10.79 21.19 8.49
C ALA A 21 -11.14 19.75 8.89
N ILE A 22 -10.15 18.90 9.10
CA ILE A 22 -10.36 17.52 9.55
C ILE A 22 -10.94 17.50 10.96
N ARG A 23 -10.41 18.33 11.86
CA ARG A 23 -10.95 18.45 13.22
C ARG A 23 -12.37 18.97 13.26
N ALA A 24 -12.70 19.93 12.40
CA ALA A 24 -14.07 20.46 12.29
C ALA A 24 -15.05 19.40 11.80
N ARG A 25 -14.61 18.52 10.91
CA ARG A 25 -15.40 17.38 10.44
C ARG A 25 -15.50 16.26 11.49
N GLY A 26 -14.49 16.11 12.34
CA GLY A 26 -14.46 15.14 13.43
C GLY A 26 -13.97 13.75 13.06
N ARG A 27 -13.47 13.55 11.84
CA ARG A 27 -12.93 12.26 11.38
C ARG A 27 -11.93 12.43 10.25
N LEU A 28 -11.01 11.47 10.17
CA LEU A 28 -10.01 11.35 9.12
C LEU A 28 -10.54 10.40 8.05
N ILE A 29 -10.59 10.85 6.80
CA ILE A 29 -11.02 10.01 5.67
C ILE A 29 -9.79 9.35 5.07
N VAL A 30 -9.76 8.02 5.07
CA VAL A 30 -8.60 7.21 4.73
C VAL A 30 -8.93 6.26 3.58
N GLY A 31 -8.17 6.34 2.50
CA GLY A 31 -8.21 5.35 1.42
C GLY A 31 -7.45 4.10 1.80
N LEU A 32 -8.07 2.95 1.69
CA LEU A 32 -7.52 1.63 2.02
C LEU A 32 -7.80 0.60 0.95
N ASP A 33 -7.10 -0.54 1.07
CA ASP A 33 -7.53 -1.81 0.48
C ASP A 33 -8.32 -2.63 1.52
N ALA A 34 -9.15 -3.55 1.06
CA ALA A 34 -9.88 -4.49 1.92
C ALA A 34 -9.46 -5.95 1.70
N GLY A 35 -8.54 -6.20 0.78
CA GLY A 35 -8.16 -7.55 0.34
C GLY A 35 -6.70 -7.94 0.59
N SER A 36 -5.92 -7.14 1.32
CA SER A 36 -4.51 -7.44 1.65
C SER A 36 -4.41 -7.92 3.08
N ASN A 37 -4.45 -9.22 3.28
CA ASN A 37 -4.68 -9.89 4.58
C ASN A 37 -3.88 -9.35 5.78
N LEU A 38 -2.60 -9.02 5.61
CA LEU A 38 -1.75 -8.52 6.70
C LEU A 38 -1.73 -6.98 6.77
N LEU A 39 -2.11 -6.27 5.73
CA LEU A 39 -1.97 -4.82 5.59
C LEU A 39 -3.30 -4.09 5.75
N SER A 40 -4.32 -4.53 5.05
CA SER A 40 -5.71 -4.09 5.26
C SER A 40 -6.66 -5.17 4.79
N TYR A 41 -7.48 -5.66 5.69
CA TYR A 41 -8.38 -6.77 5.45
C TYR A 41 -9.71 -6.53 6.15
N ARG A 42 -10.80 -6.71 5.40
CA ARG A 42 -12.15 -6.68 5.94
C ARG A 42 -12.57 -8.10 6.27
N ASP A 43 -12.85 -8.38 7.54
CA ASP A 43 -13.40 -9.64 7.98
C ASP A 43 -14.84 -9.77 7.43
N PRO A 44 -15.13 -10.79 6.59
CA PRO A 44 -16.48 -10.94 6.02
C PRO A 44 -17.55 -11.31 7.05
N THR A 45 -17.14 -11.81 8.21
CA THR A 45 -18.05 -12.21 9.29
C THR A 45 -18.46 -11.02 10.17
N THR A 46 -17.48 -10.18 10.56
CA THR A 46 -17.72 -9.05 11.49
C THR A 46 -17.82 -7.71 10.78
N GLY A 47 -17.30 -7.60 9.55
CA GLY A 47 -17.19 -6.35 8.84
C GLY A 47 -16.03 -5.46 9.31
N ASP A 48 -15.27 -5.89 10.32
CA ASP A 48 -14.15 -5.12 10.85
C ASP A 48 -12.99 -5.10 9.86
N ILE A 49 -12.31 -3.94 9.80
CA ILE A 49 -11.12 -3.75 8.97
C ILE A 49 -9.91 -3.76 9.90
N THR A 50 -8.95 -4.63 9.60
CA THR A 50 -7.72 -4.81 10.39
C THR A 50 -6.50 -4.87 9.48
N GLY A 51 -5.31 -4.68 10.04
CA GLY A 51 -4.04 -4.81 9.34
C GLY A 51 -3.09 -3.66 9.65
N PHE A 52 -1.87 -3.78 9.15
CA PHE A 52 -0.79 -2.83 9.43
C PHE A 52 -1.09 -1.41 8.94
N ASP A 53 -1.58 -1.28 7.69
CA ASP A 53 -1.95 0.04 7.13
C ASP A 53 -3.12 0.67 7.91
N VAL A 54 -4.06 -0.15 8.37
CA VAL A 54 -5.18 0.29 9.20
C VAL A 54 -4.69 0.82 10.55
N ASP A 55 -3.74 0.11 11.18
CA ASP A 55 -3.18 0.51 12.47
C ASP A 55 -2.46 1.86 12.36
N ILE A 56 -1.70 2.08 11.30
CA ILE A 56 -1.05 3.38 11.03
C ILE A 56 -2.09 4.49 10.90
N ALA A 57 -3.15 4.28 10.13
CA ALA A 57 -4.21 5.27 9.95
C ALA A 57 -4.91 5.60 11.27
N ARG A 58 -5.17 4.59 12.11
CA ARG A 58 -5.78 4.78 13.42
C ARG A 58 -4.88 5.56 14.37
N GLU A 59 -3.56 5.36 14.33
CA GLU A 59 -2.62 6.13 15.14
C GLU A 59 -2.58 7.60 14.71
N ILE A 60 -2.70 7.88 13.42
CA ILE A 60 -2.81 9.26 12.93
C ILE A 60 -4.10 9.91 13.44
N ALA A 61 -5.22 9.21 13.36
CA ALA A 61 -6.51 9.70 13.87
C ALA A 61 -6.47 9.93 15.38
N ARG A 62 -5.82 9.03 16.12
CA ARG A 62 -5.65 9.16 17.56
C ARG A 62 -4.90 10.44 17.93
N ASP A 63 -3.79 10.72 17.27
CA ASP A 63 -3.00 11.92 17.53
C ASP A 63 -3.74 13.19 17.10
N LEU A 64 -4.47 13.15 15.98
CA LEU A 64 -5.13 14.33 15.41
C LEU A 64 -6.48 14.63 16.07
N LEU A 65 -7.26 13.60 16.40
CA LEU A 65 -8.66 13.71 16.82
C LEU A 65 -8.93 13.14 18.20
N GLY A 66 -7.92 12.58 18.86
CA GLY A 66 -8.05 12.02 20.20
C GLY A 66 -8.59 10.60 20.29
N SER A 67 -8.98 9.99 19.17
CA SER A 67 -9.50 8.62 19.13
C SER A 67 -9.06 7.89 17.87
N PRO A 68 -8.60 6.62 17.98
CA PRO A 68 -8.29 5.78 16.82
C PRO A 68 -9.54 5.38 16.03
N ASP A 69 -10.72 5.58 16.59
CA ASP A 69 -12.01 5.26 15.93
C ASP A 69 -12.56 6.43 15.11
N SER A 70 -11.94 7.61 15.18
CA SER A 70 -12.33 8.79 14.40
C SER A 70 -11.84 8.72 12.97
N VAL A 71 -12.13 7.62 12.30
CA VAL A 71 -11.74 7.32 10.91
C VAL A 71 -12.97 6.99 10.08
N ASP A 72 -12.90 7.35 8.80
CA ASP A 72 -13.85 6.94 7.77
C ASP A 72 -13.04 6.27 6.67
N PHE A 73 -13.12 4.96 6.56
CA PHE A 73 -12.37 4.19 5.58
C PHE A 73 -13.10 4.14 4.25
N ARG A 74 -12.38 4.44 3.18
CA ARG A 74 -12.85 4.35 1.80
C ARG A 74 -12.03 3.31 1.06
N ILE A 75 -12.70 2.29 0.51
CA ILE A 75 -12.01 1.25 -0.24
C ILE A 75 -11.71 1.77 -1.63
N LEU A 76 -10.44 1.74 -2.01
CA LEU A 76 -9.94 2.19 -3.31
C LEU A 76 -9.25 1.05 -4.04
N SER A 77 -9.34 1.03 -5.36
CA SER A 77 -8.40 0.26 -6.17
C SER A 77 -7.03 0.95 -6.19
N SER A 78 -5.99 0.22 -6.58
CA SER A 78 -4.65 0.82 -6.69
C SER A 78 -4.61 1.96 -7.72
N ALA A 79 -5.36 1.83 -8.81
CA ALA A 79 -5.44 2.85 -9.86
C ALA A 79 -6.17 4.13 -9.43
N GLU A 80 -7.01 4.06 -8.39
CA GLU A 80 -7.79 5.20 -7.91
C GLU A 80 -7.07 6.07 -6.87
N ARG A 81 -5.92 5.65 -6.38
CA ARG A 81 -5.26 6.29 -5.21
C ARG A 81 -4.89 7.75 -5.45
N GLU A 82 -4.21 8.04 -6.56
CA GLU A 82 -3.77 9.40 -6.89
C GLU A 82 -4.98 10.32 -7.12
N GLU A 83 -5.96 9.86 -7.88
CA GLU A 83 -7.16 10.66 -8.17
C GLU A 83 -7.96 10.97 -6.90
N ALA A 84 -8.10 10.02 -5.99
CA ALA A 84 -8.82 10.24 -4.73
C ALA A 84 -8.15 11.29 -3.85
N LEU A 85 -6.82 11.36 -3.88
CA LEU A 85 -6.06 12.41 -3.18
C LEU A 85 -6.17 13.76 -3.90
N GLN A 86 -6.06 13.78 -5.22
CA GLN A 86 -6.15 15.01 -6.01
C GLN A 86 -7.52 15.67 -5.91
N SER A 87 -8.58 14.88 -5.86
CA SER A 87 -9.95 15.37 -5.72
C SER A 87 -10.37 15.63 -4.27
N SER A 88 -9.49 15.34 -3.30
CA SER A 88 -9.76 15.42 -1.87
C SER A 88 -10.96 14.56 -1.41
N THR A 89 -11.24 13.50 -2.14
CA THR A 89 -12.22 12.47 -1.75
C THR A 89 -11.78 11.76 -0.48
N VAL A 90 -10.48 11.61 -0.29
CA VAL A 90 -9.84 11.13 0.93
C VAL A 90 -8.81 12.15 1.40
N ASP A 91 -8.50 12.15 2.71
CA ASP A 91 -7.44 12.99 3.28
C ASP A 91 -6.07 12.36 3.08
N ILE A 92 -6.00 11.05 3.30
CA ILE A 92 -4.78 10.25 3.17
C ILE A 92 -5.09 8.92 2.50
N VAL A 93 -4.04 8.30 1.96
CA VAL A 93 -4.09 6.91 1.47
C VAL A 93 -3.07 6.09 2.22
N ALA A 94 -3.53 5.01 2.86
CA ALA A 94 -2.73 4.01 3.55
C ALA A 94 -2.93 2.64 2.87
N LYS A 95 -2.46 2.52 1.62
CA LYS A 95 -2.68 1.35 0.78
C LYS A 95 -1.41 0.95 0.04
N THR A 96 -0.41 0.43 0.76
CA THR A 96 0.83 -0.10 0.16
C THR A 96 1.35 0.80 -0.97
N MET A 97 1.33 2.11 -0.76
CA MET A 97 1.59 3.08 -1.80
C MET A 97 3.09 3.37 -1.89
N SER A 98 3.74 2.79 -2.89
CA SER A 98 5.16 3.03 -3.13
C SER A 98 5.43 4.47 -3.52
N ILE A 99 6.43 5.06 -2.87
CA ILE A 99 6.85 6.43 -3.13
C ILE A 99 7.70 6.46 -4.40
N THR A 100 7.26 7.23 -5.40
CA THR A 100 8.01 7.42 -6.64
C THR A 100 8.03 8.90 -7.03
N CYS A 101 9.02 9.28 -7.83
CA CYS A 101 9.07 10.66 -8.36
C CYS A 101 7.85 10.99 -9.22
N ALA A 102 7.38 10.04 -10.03
CA ALA A 102 6.19 10.24 -10.84
C ALA A 102 4.95 10.54 -10.00
N ARG A 103 4.74 9.77 -8.92
CA ARG A 103 3.61 9.99 -8.00
C ARG A 103 3.74 11.30 -7.23
N ARG A 104 4.96 11.71 -6.90
CA ARG A 104 5.20 12.99 -6.20
C ARG A 104 4.85 14.22 -7.03
N GLU A 105 4.73 14.09 -8.32
CA GLU A 105 4.19 15.16 -9.17
C GLU A 105 2.69 15.37 -8.96
N LEU A 106 1.99 14.35 -8.51
CA LEU A 106 0.54 14.32 -8.35
C LEU A 106 0.07 14.45 -6.90
N VAL A 107 0.83 13.89 -5.97
CA VAL A 107 0.50 13.81 -4.54
C VAL A 107 1.75 14.03 -3.69
N ASP A 108 1.53 14.31 -2.42
CA ASP A 108 2.61 14.34 -1.42
C ASP A 108 2.65 13.03 -0.63
N PHE A 109 3.79 12.76 0.00
CA PHE A 109 3.99 11.56 0.80
C PHE A 109 4.58 11.90 2.17
N SER A 110 4.23 11.09 3.15
CA SER A 110 4.96 10.99 4.41
C SER A 110 6.37 10.41 4.17
N THR A 111 7.15 10.34 5.24
CA THR A 111 8.35 9.48 5.27
C THR A 111 7.94 8.02 5.09
N THR A 112 8.91 7.20 4.70
CA THR A 112 8.70 5.75 4.54
C THR A 112 8.30 5.13 5.88
N TYR A 113 7.18 4.39 5.90
CA TYR A 113 6.75 3.67 7.09
C TYR A 113 7.00 2.16 7.02
N LEU A 114 7.17 1.62 5.83
CA LEU A 114 7.48 0.21 5.60
C LEU A 114 8.24 0.08 4.29
N ARG A 115 9.21 -0.84 4.23
CA ARG A 115 9.90 -1.22 3.00
C ARG A 115 9.52 -2.63 2.63
N ALA A 116 9.09 -2.81 1.39
CA ALA A 116 8.76 -4.10 0.82
C ALA A 116 9.69 -4.41 -0.36
N GLU A 117 9.69 -5.66 -0.77
CA GLU A 117 10.46 -6.13 -1.94
C GLU A 117 9.49 -6.79 -2.92
N GLN A 118 9.53 -6.40 -4.18
CA GLN A 118 8.73 -7.08 -5.20
C GLN A 118 9.29 -8.48 -5.45
N ARG A 119 8.43 -9.48 -5.37
CA ARG A 119 8.77 -10.88 -5.61
C ARG A 119 7.67 -11.56 -6.42
N VAL A 120 7.73 -12.87 -6.52
CA VAL A 120 6.81 -13.68 -7.35
C VAL A 120 6.15 -14.73 -6.47
N LEU A 121 4.83 -14.87 -6.62
CA LEU A 121 4.02 -15.92 -5.99
C LEU A 121 3.62 -16.94 -7.05
N VAL A 122 3.81 -18.21 -6.74
CA VAL A 122 3.47 -19.32 -7.63
C VAL A 122 2.80 -20.44 -6.84
N VAL A 123 2.12 -21.34 -7.54
CA VAL A 123 1.67 -22.59 -6.95
C VAL A 123 2.88 -23.48 -6.68
N ARG A 124 2.91 -24.15 -5.53
CA ARG A 124 4.00 -25.07 -5.17
C ARG A 124 4.22 -26.10 -6.25
N ASN A 125 5.47 -26.46 -6.48
CA ASN A 125 5.88 -27.45 -7.49
C ASN A 125 5.55 -27.04 -8.94
N SER A 126 5.43 -25.74 -9.22
CA SER A 126 5.20 -25.23 -10.56
C SER A 126 6.42 -25.30 -11.48
N GLY A 127 7.61 -25.48 -10.91
CA GLY A 127 8.87 -25.40 -11.65
C GLY A 127 9.38 -23.97 -11.84
N ILE A 128 8.61 -22.96 -11.43
CA ILE A 128 9.02 -21.55 -11.48
C ILE A 128 9.79 -21.23 -10.20
N ARG A 129 11.04 -20.76 -10.34
CA ARG A 129 11.94 -20.46 -9.23
C ARG A 129 12.36 -19.01 -9.17
N ASN A 130 12.31 -18.30 -10.30
CA ASN A 130 12.72 -16.90 -10.40
C ASN A 130 12.04 -16.23 -11.62
N VAL A 131 12.30 -14.94 -11.80
CA VAL A 131 11.69 -14.16 -12.89
C VAL A 131 12.08 -14.66 -14.28
N SER A 132 13.22 -15.28 -14.44
CA SER A 132 13.64 -15.82 -15.75
C SER A 132 12.77 -17.00 -16.20
N ASP A 133 12.15 -17.71 -15.27
CA ASP A 133 11.26 -18.84 -15.58
C ASP A 133 9.87 -18.35 -16.05
N LEU A 134 9.61 -17.06 -16.04
CA LEU A 134 8.33 -16.47 -16.44
C LEU A 134 8.21 -16.20 -17.95
N VAL A 135 9.24 -16.50 -18.73
CA VAL A 135 9.19 -16.38 -20.20
C VAL A 135 8.00 -17.17 -20.75
N GLY A 136 7.12 -16.52 -21.47
CA GLY A 136 5.92 -17.13 -22.04
C GLY A 136 4.86 -17.55 -21.03
N ARG A 137 5.08 -17.25 -19.74
CA ARG A 137 4.11 -17.54 -18.68
C ARG A 137 3.13 -16.39 -18.50
N ARG A 138 1.97 -16.72 -17.92
CA ARG A 138 0.94 -15.75 -17.60
C ARG A 138 1.12 -15.25 -16.18
N VAL A 139 1.22 -13.93 -16.03
CA VAL A 139 1.44 -13.28 -14.74
C VAL A 139 0.30 -12.31 -14.47
N CYS A 140 -0.34 -12.43 -13.31
CA CYS A 140 -1.36 -11.48 -12.86
C CYS A 140 -0.73 -10.36 -12.06
N ILE A 141 -1.03 -9.13 -12.44
CA ILE A 141 -0.58 -7.93 -11.72
C ILE A 141 -1.72 -6.91 -11.70
N VAL A 142 -1.85 -6.19 -10.60
CA VAL A 142 -2.86 -5.15 -10.48
C VAL A 142 -2.48 -3.93 -11.30
N ASP A 143 -3.43 -3.35 -12.01
CA ASP A 143 -3.25 -2.11 -12.76
C ASP A 143 -2.91 -0.93 -11.84
N GLY A 144 -2.14 0.04 -12.33
CA GLY A 144 -1.74 1.24 -11.58
C GLY A 144 -0.68 0.99 -10.51
N THR A 145 0.11 -0.08 -10.62
CA THR A 145 1.14 -0.44 -9.65
C THR A 145 2.55 -0.33 -10.23
N THR A 146 3.52 -0.08 -9.36
CA THR A 146 4.96 -0.14 -9.70
C THR A 146 5.39 -1.57 -10.03
N SER A 147 4.69 -2.56 -9.50
CA SER A 147 4.92 -3.98 -9.81
C SER A 147 4.72 -4.28 -11.30
N LEU A 148 3.71 -3.68 -11.91
CA LEU A 148 3.43 -3.83 -13.35
C LEU A 148 4.55 -3.24 -14.20
N GLU A 149 4.97 -2.03 -13.87
CA GLU A 149 6.07 -1.35 -14.57
C GLU A 149 7.35 -2.17 -14.50
N ARG A 150 7.70 -2.65 -13.31
CA ARG A 150 8.93 -3.40 -13.08
C ARG A 150 8.91 -4.75 -13.80
N MET A 151 7.78 -5.47 -13.79
CA MET A 151 7.69 -6.75 -14.49
C MET A 151 7.89 -6.56 -15.99
N ARG A 152 7.34 -5.51 -16.59
CA ARG A 152 7.57 -5.20 -18.01
C ARG A 152 9.03 -4.92 -18.33
N GLU A 153 9.77 -4.34 -17.39
CA GLU A 153 11.20 -4.07 -17.55
C GLU A 153 12.05 -5.36 -17.43
N VAL A 154 11.80 -6.18 -16.42
CA VAL A 154 12.66 -7.32 -16.09
C VAL A 154 12.28 -8.59 -16.86
N GLN A 155 11.02 -8.72 -17.29
CA GLN A 155 10.55 -9.88 -18.06
C GLN A 155 9.52 -9.47 -19.10
N PRO A 156 9.95 -8.82 -20.20
CA PRO A 156 9.04 -8.38 -21.26
C PRO A 156 8.37 -9.53 -22.02
N SER A 157 8.90 -10.76 -21.88
CA SER A 157 8.35 -11.96 -22.53
C SER A 157 7.27 -12.66 -21.69
N ALA A 158 6.93 -12.16 -20.52
CA ALA A 158 5.79 -12.63 -19.76
C ALA A 158 4.49 -12.08 -20.34
N SER A 159 3.44 -12.89 -20.32
CA SER A 159 2.09 -12.47 -20.70
C SER A 159 1.37 -11.94 -19.46
N ILE A 160 1.05 -10.66 -19.43
CA ILE A 160 0.49 -10.01 -18.24
C ILE A 160 -1.02 -9.91 -18.34
N LEU A 161 -1.72 -10.41 -17.32
CA LEU A 161 -3.13 -10.18 -17.07
C LEU A 161 -3.25 -9.12 -15.99
N THR A 162 -3.91 -8.00 -16.28
CA THR A 162 -4.18 -6.97 -15.29
C THR A 162 -5.59 -7.10 -14.73
N VAL A 163 -5.71 -6.90 -13.43
CA VAL A 163 -6.97 -6.97 -12.69
C VAL A 163 -7.04 -5.79 -11.71
N PRO A 164 -8.24 -5.45 -11.19
CA PRO A 164 -8.38 -4.29 -10.30
C PRO A 164 -7.90 -4.51 -8.88
N SER A 165 -7.77 -5.75 -8.40
CA SER A 165 -7.36 -6.02 -7.02
C SER A 165 -6.43 -7.22 -6.91
N TRP A 166 -5.59 -7.24 -5.84
CA TRP A 166 -4.70 -8.37 -5.57
C TRP A 166 -5.46 -9.63 -5.18
N ALA A 167 -6.63 -9.50 -4.55
CA ALA A 167 -7.50 -10.64 -4.26
C ALA A 167 -7.95 -11.35 -5.55
N ASP A 168 -8.24 -10.60 -6.61
CA ASP A 168 -8.57 -11.18 -7.92
C ASP A 168 -7.39 -11.95 -8.51
N CYS A 169 -6.15 -11.47 -8.31
CA CYS A 169 -4.95 -12.20 -8.73
C CYS A 169 -4.85 -13.56 -8.04
N LEU A 170 -5.12 -13.63 -6.74
CA LEU A 170 -5.08 -14.91 -6.02
C LEU A 170 -6.11 -15.89 -6.57
N VAL A 171 -7.32 -15.42 -6.86
CA VAL A 171 -8.39 -16.25 -7.44
C VAL A 171 -7.97 -16.84 -8.78
N VAL A 172 -7.46 -16.02 -9.71
CA VAL A 172 -7.06 -16.52 -11.04
C VAL A 172 -5.83 -17.43 -10.99
N LEU A 173 -4.95 -17.24 -9.98
CA LEU A 173 -3.85 -18.16 -9.73
C LEU A 173 -4.36 -19.52 -9.23
N GLN A 174 -5.28 -19.52 -8.29
CA GLN A 174 -5.92 -20.76 -7.76
C GLN A 174 -6.68 -21.51 -8.85
N GLN A 175 -7.30 -20.78 -9.77
CA GLN A 175 -8.03 -21.36 -10.91
C GLN A 175 -7.11 -21.78 -12.06
N ARG A 176 -5.80 -21.60 -11.92
CA ARG A 176 -4.80 -21.93 -12.97
C ARG A 176 -4.97 -21.13 -14.25
N GLN A 177 -5.62 -19.96 -14.19
CA GLN A 177 -5.73 -19.04 -15.32
C GLN A 177 -4.46 -18.25 -15.53
N VAL A 178 -3.65 -18.08 -14.48
CA VAL A 178 -2.29 -17.54 -14.55
C VAL A 178 -1.30 -18.47 -13.87
N ASP A 179 -0.02 -18.31 -14.18
CA ASP A 179 1.07 -19.13 -13.64
C ASP A 179 1.72 -18.49 -12.42
N ALA A 180 1.60 -17.17 -12.27
CA ALA A 180 2.24 -16.40 -11.22
C ALA A 180 1.49 -15.10 -10.93
N VAL A 181 1.76 -14.55 -9.75
CA VAL A 181 1.40 -13.20 -9.33
C VAL A 181 2.70 -12.50 -8.93
N SER A 182 2.89 -11.25 -9.32
CA SER A 182 4.06 -10.49 -8.86
C SER A 182 3.64 -9.18 -8.22
N THR A 183 4.09 -8.98 -7.01
CA THR A 183 3.95 -7.75 -6.25
C THR A 183 4.87 -7.78 -5.03
N ASP A 184 4.61 -6.89 -4.08
CA ASP A 184 5.38 -6.74 -2.86
C ASP A 184 5.25 -7.96 -1.95
N ASP A 185 6.35 -8.36 -1.35
CA ASP A 185 6.41 -9.54 -0.47
C ASP A 185 5.44 -9.46 0.71
N THR A 186 5.13 -8.26 1.19
CA THR A 186 4.15 -8.03 2.25
C THR A 186 2.74 -8.47 1.84
N ILE A 187 2.35 -8.18 0.59
CA ILE A 187 1.07 -8.60 0.02
C ILE A 187 1.09 -10.11 -0.25
N LEU A 188 2.16 -10.60 -0.85
CA LEU A 188 2.31 -12.03 -1.18
C LEU A 188 2.33 -12.91 0.09
N ALA A 189 2.96 -12.44 1.16
CA ALA A 189 2.96 -13.13 2.44
C ALA A 189 1.55 -13.29 3.01
N GLY A 190 0.69 -12.28 2.82
CA GLY A 190 -0.71 -12.36 3.20
C GLY A 190 -1.45 -13.47 2.44
N PHE A 191 -1.18 -13.63 1.16
CA PHE A 191 -1.78 -14.70 0.34
C PHE A 191 -1.23 -16.08 0.73
N ALA A 192 0.08 -16.20 0.95
CA ALA A 192 0.69 -17.45 1.39
C ALA A 192 0.17 -17.88 2.77
N ALA A 193 -0.20 -16.93 3.63
CA ALA A 193 -0.83 -17.23 4.93
C ALA A 193 -2.25 -17.80 4.79
N GLN A 194 -2.97 -17.42 3.72
CA GLN A 194 -4.33 -17.91 3.46
C GLN A 194 -4.35 -19.23 2.70
N ASP A 195 -3.33 -19.50 1.89
CA ASP A 195 -3.32 -20.63 0.97
C ASP A 195 -2.00 -21.40 1.09
N PRO A 196 -2.02 -22.63 1.64
CA PRO A 196 -0.80 -23.43 1.80
C PRO A 196 -0.25 -23.98 0.49
N TYR A 197 -0.98 -23.87 -0.61
CA TYR A 197 -0.57 -24.39 -1.92
C TYR A 197 0.22 -23.39 -2.77
N VAL A 198 0.38 -22.18 -2.27
CA VAL A 198 1.19 -21.14 -2.95
C VAL A 198 2.45 -20.82 -2.16
N GLU A 199 3.47 -20.32 -2.84
CA GLU A 199 4.74 -19.93 -2.23
C GLU A 199 5.37 -18.74 -2.95
N VAL A 200 6.11 -17.96 -2.18
CA VAL A 200 6.91 -16.85 -2.71
C VAL A 200 8.26 -17.39 -3.16
N VAL A 201 8.67 -17.05 -4.37
CA VAL A 201 9.91 -17.54 -4.98
C VAL A 201 10.73 -16.39 -5.56
N GLY A 202 12.02 -16.67 -5.77
CA GLY A 202 12.95 -15.78 -6.47
C GLY A 202 13.49 -14.65 -5.62
N ASP A 203 14.44 -13.92 -6.22
CA ASP A 203 15.07 -12.77 -5.60
C ASP A 203 14.19 -11.52 -5.72
N SER A 204 14.52 -10.48 -4.94
CA SER A 204 13.90 -9.18 -5.05
C SER A 204 14.05 -8.60 -6.45
N LEU A 205 12.96 -8.15 -7.03
CA LEU A 205 12.94 -7.46 -8.31
C LEU A 205 13.08 -5.95 -8.14
N ARG A 206 12.67 -5.42 -6.99
CA ARG A 206 12.72 -4.01 -6.64
C ARG A 206 12.40 -3.80 -5.17
N THR A 207 13.07 -2.83 -4.54
CA THR A 207 12.68 -2.33 -3.21
C THR A 207 11.57 -1.31 -3.36
N GLU A 208 10.51 -1.48 -2.57
CA GLU A 208 9.31 -0.64 -2.58
C GLU A 208 9.15 0.09 -1.24
N PRO A 209 9.51 1.38 -1.14
CA PRO A 209 9.27 2.17 0.06
C PRO A 209 7.82 2.65 0.09
N TYR A 210 7.06 2.29 1.13
CA TYR A 210 5.69 2.77 1.30
C TYR A 210 5.65 4.06 2.09
N GLY A 211 4.85 5.01 1.61
CA GLY A 211 4.52 6.22 2.32
C GLY A 211 3.00 6.39 2.43
N ILE A 212 2.59 7.20 3.38
CA ILE A 212 1.21 7.66 3.45
C ILE A 212 1.03 8.74 2.39
N GLY A 213 0.12 8.50 1.45
CA GLY A 213 -0.23 9.48 0.43
C GLY A 213 -1.09 10.59 1.01
N VAL A 214 -0.79 11.82 0.65
CA VAL A 214 -1.48 13.02 1.12
C VAL A 214 -1.77 13.91 -0.09
N THR A 215 -2.89 14.61 -0.08
CA THR A 215 -3.20 15.59 -1.12
C THR A 215 -2.08 16.62 -1.24
N ARG A 216 -1.62 16.84 -2.46
CA ARG A 216 -0.50 17.75 -2.73
C ARG A 216 -0.79 19.16 -2.21
N GLY A 217 0.18 19.73 -1.52
CA GLY A 217 0.07 21.07 -0.93
C GLY A 217 -0.46 21.11 0.51
N ASN A 218 -0.96 19.99 1.03
CA ASN A 218 -1.41 19.90 2.42
C ASN A 218 -0.22 19.65 3.37
N ASP A 219 0.72 20.59 3.40
CA ASP A 219 1.99 20.47 4.13
C ASP A 219 1.80 20.28 5.62
N ASP A 220 0.80 20.93 6.21
CA ASP A 220 0.46 20.79 7.63
C ASP A 220 0.11 19.33 7.96
N LEU A 221 -0.67 18.67 7.10
CA LEU A 221 -1.03 17.27 7.27
C LEU A 221 0.19 16.34 7.08
N VAL A 222 1.03 16.59 6.08
CA VAL A 222 2.28 15.81 5.88
C VAL A 222 3.16 15.86 7.11
N ARG A 223 3.40 17.05 7.66
CA ARG A 223 4.21 17.23 8.87
C ARG A 223 3.61 16.54 10.08
N PHE A 224 2.29 16.59 10.22
CA PHE A 224 1.57 15.94 11.30
C PHE A 224 1.67 14.40 11.20
N VAL A 225 1.47 13.85 10.00
CA VAL A 225 1.61 12.41 9.75
C VAL A 225 3.04 11.96 10.08
N ASN A 226 4.06 12.72 9.66
CA ASN A 226 5.45 12.40 9.96
C ASN A 226 5.74 12.43 11.47
N ARG A 227 5.11 13.34 12.21
CA ARG A 227 5.19 13.37 13.68
C ARG A 227 4.62 12.10 14.31
N THR A 228 3.46 11.64 13.84
CA THR A 228 2.87 10.38 14.29
C THR A 228 3.79 9.20 14.00
N LEU A 229 4.35 9.13 12.79
CA LEU A 229 5.28 8.05 12.41
C LEU A 229 6.54 8.06 13.31
N GLU A 230 7.10 9.22 13.63
CA GLU A 230 8.22 9.33 14.57
C GLU A 230 7.84 8.83 15.95
N ARG A 231 6.67 9.22 16.46
CA ARG A 231 6.16 8.79 17.76
C ARG A 231 6.05 7.28 17.85
N ILE A 232 5.38 6.65 16.91
CA ILE A 232 5.15 5.18 16.97
C ILE A 232 6.43 4.37 16.82
N ARG A 233 7.46 4.91 16.15
CA ARG A 233 8.80 4.30 16.09
C ARG A 233 9.52 4.40 17.41
N SER A 234 9.38 5.54 18.12
CA SER A 234 10.12 5.82 19.36
C SER A 234 9.46 5.21 20.59
N ASP A 235 8.13 5.05 20.62
CA ASP A 235 7.39 4.56 21.80
C ASP A 235 7.16 3.04 21.79
N GLY A 236 7.68 2.33 20.80
CA GLY A 236 7.55 0.88 20.69
C GLY A 236 6.24 0.38 20.06
N THR A 237 5.31 1.25 19.70
CA THR A 237 4.06 0.87 19.00
C THR A 237 4.37 0.16 17.67
N TRP A 238 5.47 0.52 17.03
CA TRP A 238 5.92 -0.01 15.76
C TRP A 238 6.55 -1.41 15.85
N THR A 239 6.92 -1.89 17.00
CA THR A 239 7.53 -3.22 17.13
C THR A 239 6.49 -4.31 16.93
N ALA A 240 6.28 -4.66 15.71
CA ALA A 240 5.50 -5.84 15.35
C ALA A 240 6.42 -6.92 14.78
#